data_0f8083c9a2ccfc8c60e5f42924b92a13
#
_entry.id   0f8083c9a2ccfc8c60e5f42924b92a13
#
_cell.length_a   1.000
_cell.length_b   1.000
_cell.length_c   1.000
_cell.angle_alpha   90.00
_cell.angle_beta   90.00
_cell.angle_gamma   90.00
#
_symmetry.space_group_name_H-M   'P 1'
#
loop_
_entity.id
_entity.type
_entity.pdbx_description
1 polymer ?
#
loop_
_entity_poly.entity_id
_entity_poly.type
_entity_poly.pdbx_seq_one_letter_code
_entity_poly.pdbx_strand_id
1 'polypeptide(L)'
;MNLSKIFKNALLVIVASLVLTACATTKKVETTGQMQGDVYTGTDTVEYLASGVPDRVFFATNESVLTTRSRDTLRKQATWLRANSEITVVLEGHADERGTREYNLALGERRANAAKDYLMTY
;
A
#
# COMPACT_ATOMS: atom_id res chain seq x y z
N MET A 1 -64.20 0.04 -17.90
CA MET A 1 -62.74 0.07 -17.78
C MET A 1 -62.37 -0.43 -16.38
N ASN A 2 -61.81 -1.64 -16.28
CA ASN A 2 -61.64 -2.31 -14.98
C ASN A 2 -60.45 -1.77 -14.22
N LEU A 3 -60.72 -0.98 -13.19
CA LEU A 3 -59.73 -0.34 -12.30
C LEU A 3 -58.72 -1.37 -11.68
N SER A 4 -59.20 -2.61 -11.46
CA SER A 4 -58.38 -3.70 -10.94
C SER A 4 -57.25 -4.17 -11.87
N LYS A 5 -57.42 -4.04 -13.18
CA LYS A 5 -56.38 -4.37 -14.18
C LYS A 5 -55.29 -3.30 -14.25
N ILE A 6 -55.65 -2.04 -14.02
CA ILE A 6 -54.72 -0.92 -14.02
C ILE A 6 -53.82 -1.01 -12.78
N PHE A 7 -54.38 -1.36 -11.62
CA PHE A 7 -53.58 -1.54 -10.39
C PHE A 7 -52.61 -2.74 -10.47
N LYS A 8 -53.03 -3.86 -11.09
CA LYS A 8 -52.14 -5.02 -11.29
C LYS A 8 -50.95 -4.69 -12.20
N ASN A 9 -51.18 -3.97 -13.28
CA ASN A 9 -50.15 -3.61 -14.22
C ASN A 9 -49.19 -2.53 -13.63
N ALA A 10 -49.74 -1.58 -12.86
CA ALA A 10 -48.91 -0.57 -12.15
C ALA A 10 -48.03 -1.22 -11.08
N LEU A 11 -48.53 -2.20 -10.33
CA LEU A 11 -47.78 -2.94 -9.33
C LEU A 11 -46.65 -3.77 -9.97
N LEU A 12 -46.90 -4.37 -11.14
CA LEU A 12 -45.93 -5.19 -11.85
C LEU A 12 -44.75 -4.33 -12.40
N VAL A 13 -45.03 -3.10 -12.85
CA VAL A 13 -44.03 -2.17 -13.32
C VAL A 13 -43.17 -1.65 -12.16
N ILE A 14 -43.78 -1.41 -11.00
CA ILE A 14 -43.06 -0.94 -9.80
C ILE A 14 -42.12 -2.04 -9.27
N VAL A 15 -42.56 -3.30 -9.26
CA VAL A 15 -41.72 -4.43 -8.83
C VAL A 15 -40.58 -4.68 -9.82
N ALA A 16 -40.80 -4.50 -11.13
CA ALA A 16 -39.78 -4.65 -12.16
C ALA A 16 -38.71 -3.53 -12.07
N SER A 17 -39.08 -2.31 -11.64
CA SER A 17 -38.14 -1.20 -11.49
C SER A 17 -37.28 -1.28 -10.22
N LEU A 18 -37.71 -2.02 -9.20
CA LEU A 18 -36.96 -2.19 -7.96
C LEU A 18 -35.81 -3.21 -8.03
N VAL A 19 -35.80 -4.07 -9.05
CA VAL A 19 -34.79 -5.13 -9.19
C VAL A 19 -33.55 -4.67 -9.94
N LEU A 20 -33.56 -3.49 -10.56
CA LEU A 20 -32.40 -2.97 -11.34
C LEU A 20 -31.47 -2.04 -10.58
N THR A 21 -31.66 -1.80 -9.27
CA THR A 21 -30.81 -0.89 -8.49
C THR A 21 -29.90 -1.62 -7.50
N ALA A 22 -29.67 -2.92 -7.69
CA ALA A 22 -28.69 -3.69 -6.95
C ALA A 22 -27.41 -3.93 -7.77
N CYS A 23 -26.90 -2.91 -8.46
CA CYS A 23 -25.49 -2.86 -8.76
C CYS A 23 -24.77 -2.32 -7.52
N ALA A 24 -24.59 -3.21 -6.56
CA ALA A 24 -23.64 -3.02 -5.50
C ALA A 24 -22.29 -2.66 -6.14
N THR A 25 -21.82 -1.46 -5.87
CA THR A 25 -20.43 -1.10 -6.03
C THR A 25 -19.63 -1.98 -5.07
N THR A 26 -19.32 -3.19 -5.51
CA THR A 26 -18.25 -3.97 -4.90
C THR A 26 -17.00 -3.14 -5.09
N LYS A 27 -16.56 -2.47 -4.02
CA LYS A 27 -15.19 -2.04 -3.89
C LYS A 27 -14.37 -3.31 -4.10
N LYS A 28 -13.85 -3.47 -5.33
CA LYS A 28 -12.90 -4.50 -5.66
C LYS A 28 -11.67 -4.19 -4.81
N VAL A 29 -11.55 -4.90 -3.71
CA VAL A 29 -10.27 -5.04 -3.03
C VAL A 29 -9.44 -5.87 -4.00
N GLU A 30 -8.71 -5.20 -4.85
CA GLU A 30 -7.67 -5.82 -5.65
C GLU A 30 -6.50 -6.17 -4.73
N THR A 31 -6.66 -7.28 -4.03
CA THR A 31 -5.50 -8.04 -3.57
C THR A 31 -4.98 -8.80 -4.78
N THR A 32 -4.39 -8.11 -5.70
CA THR A 32 -3.56 -8.74 -6.72
C THR A 32 -2.12 -8.46 -6.33
N GLY A 33 -1.53 -9.42 -5.65
CA GLY A 33 -0.09 -9.55 -5.57
C GLY A 33 0.50 -9.79 -6.96
N GLN A 34 0.45 -8.80 -7.81
CA GLN A 34 1.35 -8.71 -8.95
C GLN A 34 2.57 -7.95 -8.48
N MET A 35 3.61 -8.71 -8.16
CA MET A 35 4.98 -8.19 -8.17
C MET A 35 5.31 -7.80 -9.62
N GLN A 36 4.67 -6.76 -10.11
CA GLN A 36 5.13 -6.03 -11.26
C GLN A 36 6.11 -5.03 -10.69
N GLY A 37 7.39 -5.22 -10.99
CA GLY A 37 8.42 -4.32 -10.54
C GLY A 37 8.30 -2.98 -11.24
N ASP A 38 7.32 -2.21 -10.83
CA ASP A 38 7.29 -0.80 -11.14
C ASP A 38 8.41 -0.15 -10.35
N VAL A 39 9.33 0.46 -11.09
CA VAL A 39 10.33 1.35 -10.50
C VAL A 39 9.54 2.43 -9.78
N TYR A 40 9.49 2.29 -8.46
CA TYR A 40 8.80 3.25 -7.61
C TYR A 40 9.42 4.63 -7.79
N THR A 41 8.72 5.53 -8.41
CA THR A 41 9.18 6.89 -8.71
C THR A 41 9.02 7.87 -7.54
N GLY A 42 8.50 7.42 -6.41
CA GLY A 42 8.58 8.14 -5.14
C GLY A 42 7.56 9.25 -4.93
N THR A 43 6.57 9.40 -5.79
CA THR A 43 5.59 10.48 -5.66
C THR A 43 4.31 10.06 -4.92
N ASP A 44 3.97 8.77 -4.89
CA ASP A 44 2.63 8.34 -4.49
C ASP A 44 2.49 7.97 -3.01
N THR A 45 3.58 7.79 -2.26
CA THR A 45 3.53 7.35 -0.85
C THR A 45 3.84 8.46 0.16
N VAL A 46 4.25 9.64 -0.28
CA VAL A 46 4.49 10.78 0.61
C VAL A 46 3.22 11.24 1.32
N GLU A 47 2.05 10.93 0.76
CA GLU A 47 0.75 11.25 1.37
C GLU A 47 0.42 10.38 2.60
N TYR A 48 1.02 9.20 2.75
CA TYR A 48 0.75 8.30 3.87
C TYR A 48 1.63 8.55 5.09
N LEU A 49 2.78 9.14 4.90
CA LEU A 49 3.63 9.60 5.99
C LEU A 49 3.36 11.08 6.24
N ALA A 50 3.37 11.50 7.50
CA ALA A 50 3.18 12.89 7.85
C ALA A 50 4.16 13.79 7.09
N SER A 51 3.72 14.99 6.70
CA SER A 51 4.56 15.96 6.00
C SER A 51 5.92 16.11 6.68
N GLY A 52 7.00 15.92 5.91
CA GLY A 52 8.37 16.01 6.41
C GLY A 52 8.99 14.69 6.90
N VAL A 53 8.27 13.56 6.84
CA VAL A 53 8.86 12.24 7.11
C VAL A 53 9.10 11.52 5.79
N PRO A 54 10.36 11.33 5.37
CA PRO A 54 10.66 10.59 4.15
C PRO A 54 10.19 9.13 4.25
N ASP A 55 9.68 8.59 3.17
CA ASP A 55 9.17 7.21 3.06
C ASP A 55 10.27 6.16 2.87
N ARG A 56 11.50 6.58 2.58
CA ARG A 56 12.62 5.70 2.23
C ARG A 56 13.93 6.09 2.86
N VAL A 57 14.82 5.11 2.93
CA VAL A 57 16.22 5.28 3.36
C VAL A 57 17.16 4.73 2.31
N PHE A 58 18.36 5.26 2.26
CA PHE A 58 19.37 4.90 1.29
C PHE A 58 20.56 4.24 1.95
N PHE A 59 21.19 3.35 1.21
CA PHE A 59 22.41 2.63 1.60
C PHE A 59 23.55 2.98 0.65
N ALA A 60 24.77 2.83 1.11
CA ALA A 60 25.92 2.94 0.25
C ALA A 60 25.98 1.79 -0.77
N THR A 61 26.75 1.96 -1.81
CA THR A 61 26.90 0.95 -2.86
C THR A 61 27.34 -0.38 -2.25
N ASN A 62 26.60 -1.44 -2.57
CA ASN A 62 26.88 -2.79 -2.11
C ASN A 62 26.84 -3.01 -0.59
N GLU A 63 26.24 -2.09 0.15
CA GLU A 63 26.13 -2.16 1.60
C GLU A 63 24.69 -2.29 2.09
N SER A 64 24.53 -2.90 3.26
CA SER A 64 23.28 -2.98 4.03
C SER A 64 23.39 -2.32 5.41
N VAL A 65 24.50 -1.64 5.68
CA VAL A 65 24.71 -0.90 6.92
C VAL A 65 24.00 0.44 6.84
N LEU A 66 23.24 0.77 7.88
CA LEU A 66 22.54 2.06 7.97
C LEU A 66 23.50 3.21 8.17
N THR A 67 23.42 4.19 7.29
CA THR A 67 24.14 5.47 7.44
C THR A 67 23.53 6.31 8.58
N THR A 68 24.24 7.32 9.06
CA THR A 68 23.69 8.26 10.05
C THR A 68 22.41 8.92 9.53
N ARG A 69 22.41 9.35 8.28
CA ARG A 69 21.22 9.95 7.64
C ARG A 69 20.05 8.98 7.59
N SER A 70 20.29 7.72 7.25
CA SER A 70 19.24 6.70 7.21
C SER A 70 18.67 6.44 8.61
N ARG A 71 19.52 6.39 9.63
CA ARG A 71 19.07 6.27 11.02
C ARG A 71 18.24 7.46 11.49
N ASP A 72 18.58 8.68 11.09
CA ASP A 72 17.81 9.88 11.41
C ASP A 72 16.41 9.83 10.77
N THR A 73 16.33 9.38 9.52
CA THR A 73 15.06 9.16 8.82
C THR A 73 14.22 8.09 9.52
N LEU A 74 14.80 6.94 9.84
CA LEU A 74 14.10 5.84 10.52
C LEU A 74 13.60 6.27 11.91
N ARG A 75 14.32 7.11 12.65
CA ARG A 75 13.82 7.66 13.93
C ARG A 75 12.55 8.51 13.74
N LYS A 76 12.51 9.33 12.70
CA LYS A 76 11.31 10.11 12.37
C LYS A 76 10.15 9.20 11.99
N GLN A 77 10.40 8.17 11.18
CA GLN A 77 9.42 7.16 10.81
C GLN A 77 8.91 6.40 12.05
N ALA A 78 9.80 5.98 12.95
CA ALA A 78 9.42 5.31 14.19
C ALA A 78 8.51 6.19 15.06
N THR A 79 8.82 7.47 15.18
CA THR A 79 7.99 8.43 15.94
C THR A 79 6.60 8.54 15.31
N TRP A 80 6.53 8.63 14.00
CA TRP A 80 5.27 8.71 13.28
C TRP A 80 4.45 7.41 13.41
N LEU A 81 5.09 6.25 13.28
CA LEU A 81 4.43 4.94 13.43
C LEU A 81 3.86 4.73 14.84
N ARG A 82 4.56 5.20 15.88
CA ARG A 82 4.02 5.15 17.25
C ARG A 82 2.78 6.00 17.43
N ALA A 83 2.72 7.15 16.76
CA ALA A 83 1.54 8.03 16.78
C ALA A 83 0.37 7.45 15.98
N ASN A 84 0.63 6.49 15.09
CA ASN A 84 -0.35 5.86 14.20
C ASN A 84 -0.27 4.33 14.34
N SER A 85 -0.46 3.82 15.54
CA SER A 85 -0.26 2.41 15.90
C SER A 85 -1.20 1.42 15.20
N GLU A 86 -2.27 1.90 14.59
CA GLU A 86 -3.21 1.12 13.79
C GLU A 86 -2.68 0.79 12.39
N ILE A 87 -1.59 1.42 11.97
CA ILE A 87 -1.02 1.24 10.62
C ILE A 87 -0.06 0.05 10.61
N THR A 88 -0.23 -0.81 9.64
CA THR A 88 0.74 -1.86 9.30
C THR A 88 1.55 -1.42 8.10
N VAL A 89 2.87 -1.54 8.19
CA VAL A 89 3.79 -1.18 7.11
C VAL A 89 4.50 -2.41 6.56
N VAL A 90 4.79 -2.38 5.28
CA VAL A 90 5.66 -3.35 4.60
C VAL A 90 6.99 -2.66 4.29
N LEU A 91 8.09 -3.30 4.64
CA LEU A 91 9.43 -2.81 4.33
C LEU A 91 9.97 -3.57 3.13
N GLU A 92 10.21 -2.84 2.05
CA GLU A 92 10.78 -3.39 0.83
C GLU A 92 12.24 -2.99 0.70
N GLY A 93 13.10 -3.97 0.47
CA GLY A 93 14.53 -3.76 0.25
C GLY A 93 14.91 -3.92 -1.21
N HIS A 94 15.54 -2.90 -1.76
CA HIS A 94 15.94 -2.84 -3.16
C HIS A 94 17.44 -2.72 -3.33
N ALA A 95 17.95 -3.22 -4.47
CA ALA A 95 19.30 -3.03 -4.95
C ALA A 95 19.24 -2.53 -6.40
N ASP A 96 20.34 -1.96 -6.89
CA ASP A 96 20.45 -1.56 -8.28
C ASP A 96 20.63 -2.79 -9.22
N GLU A 97 20.63 -2.54 -10.51
CA GLU A 97 20.74 -3.59 -11.54
C GLU A 97 22.13 -4.20 -11.69
N ARG A 98 23.15 -3.65 -11.01
CA ARG A 98 24.55 -4.14 -11.11
C ARG A 98 24.71 -5.43 -10.31
N GLY A 99 25.29 -6.43 -10.94
CA GLY A 99 25.53 -7.73 -10.34
C GLY A 99 24.48 -8.78 -10.74
N THR A 100 24.48 -9.91 -10.05
CA THR A 100 23.52 -10.98 -10.32
C THR A 100 22.19 -10.72 -9.63
N ARG A 101 21.13 -11.28 -10.18
CA ARG A 101 19.78 -11.17 -9.60
C ARG A 101 19.75 -11.74 -8.18
N GLU A 102 20.33 -12.90 -7.98
CA GLU A 102 20.37 -13.59 -6.69
C GLU A 102 21.08 -12.76 -5.64
N TYR A 103 22.22 -12.19 -6.02
CA TYR A 103 22.97 -11.29 -5.13
C TYR A 103 22.15 -10.06 -4.74
N ASN A 104 21.50 -9.43 -5.70
CA ASN A 104 20.71 -8.21 -5.49
C ASN A 104 19.44 -8.46 -4.67
N LEU A 105 18.79 -9.60 -4.85
CA LEU A 105 17.69 -10.03 -3.99
C LEU A 105 18.15 -10.19 -2.53
N ALA A 106 19.26 -10.89 -2.30
CA ALA A 106 19.82 -11.06 -0.98
C ALA A 106 20.29 -9.73 -0.36
N LEU A 107 20.83 -8.80 -1.16
CA LEU A 107 21.21 -7.46 -0.70
C LEU A 107 19.96 -6.65 -0.30
N GLY A 108 18.92 -6.68 -1.10
CA GLY A 108 17.64 -6.04 -0.80
C GLY A 108 17.04 -6.55 0.52
N GLU A 109 17.01 -7.88 0.69
CA GLU A 109 16.53 -8.50 1.93
C GLU A 109 17.34 -8.05 3.15
N ARG A 110 18.67 -8.02 3.07
CA ARG A 110 19.52 -7.54 4.17
C ARG A 110 19.25 -6.08 4.49
N ARG A 111 18.99 -5.22 3.50
CA ARG A 111 18.63 -3.81 3.67
C ARG A 111 17.29 -3.63 4.37
N ALA A 112 16.28 -4.37 3.94
CA ALA A 112 14.96 -4.36 4.58
C ALA A 112 15.05 -4.81 6.05
N ASN A 113 15.79 -5.90 6.32
CA ASN A 113 15.99 -6.38 7.67
C ASN A 113 16.74 -5.37 8.54
N ALA A 114 17.79 -4.72 8.04
CA ALA A 114 18.51 -3.68 8.78
C ALA A 114 17.61 -2.50 9.16
N ALA A 115 16.73 -2.06 8.26
CA ALA A 115 15.76 -1.02 8.55
C ALA A 115 14.70 -1.48 9.57
N LYS A 116 14.18 -2.70 9.42
CA LYS A 116 13.22 -3.31 10.35
C LYS A 116 13.79 -3.41 11.76
N ASP A 117 14.96 -4.00 11.89
CA ASP A 117 15.61 -4.20 13.20
C ASP A 117 15.84 -2.86 13.90
N TYR A 118 16.23 -1.84 13.14
CA TYR A 118 16.39 -0.50 13.69
C TYR A 118 15.07 0.12 14.14
N LEU A 119 14.00 0.00 13.34
CA LEU A 119 12.66 0.49 13.73
C LEU A 119 12.15 -0.21 15.00
N MET A 120 12.44 -1.50 15.16
CA MET A 120 12.03 -2.27 16.35
C MET A 120 12.78 -1.89 17.63
N THR A 121 13.87 -1.11 17.56
CA THR A 121 14.55 -0.59 18.75
C THR A 121 13.84 0.61 19.37
N TYR A 122 12.87 1.15 18.72
CA TYR A 122 12.05 2.28 19.17
C TYR A 122 10.61 1.87 19.42
#